data_6259b621616caf12e96dfea748353f9c
#
_entry.id   6259b621616caf12e96dfea748353f9c
#
_cell.length_a   1.000
_cell.length_b   1.000
_cell.length_c   1.000
_cell.angle_alpha   90.00
_cell.angle_beta   90.00
_cell.angle_gamma   90.00
#
_symmetry.space_group_name_H-M   'P 1'
#
loop_
_entity.id
_entity.type
_entity.pdbx_description
1 polymer ?
#
loop_
_entity_poly.entity_id
_entity_poly.type
_entity_poly.pdbx_seq_one_letter_code
_entity_poly.pdbx_strand_id
1 'polypeptide(L)'
;MARKILLVEDEDAIRKFVKINLEREGYRVFEAGSGEDGIDLAKKEHPEIVVLDIMLPGIDGFEVCRILRQEFPDLGIIMLTAKAEDLDKIMGLQFGSDDYMTKPFNPTELSLRIKSLERRLDAKNTKIPQASVINHPPFELDTYARKFYYQSKEVELTPTEYIIMKLFMENPGKALKREEILTRVWGNEYLGDSKIVDVNIRRLRSKIEQNPAKPRFIETVWGMGYRWFIAEDEQ
;
A
#
# COMPACT_ATOMS: atom_id res chain seq x y z
N MET A 1 -13.49 18.56 -2.81
CA MET A 1 -14.16 17.80 -3.89
C MET A 1 -14.34 16.39 -3.40
N ALA A 2 -15.36 15.65 -3.89
CA ALA A 2 -15.52 14.23 -3.58
C ALA A 2 -14.33 13.44 -4.14
N ARG A 3 -13.76 12.54 -3.34
CA ARG A 3 -12.65 11.69 -3.77
C ARG A 3 -13.12 10.67 -4.80
N LYS A 4 -12.32 10.45 -5.83
CA LYS A 4 -12.62 9.55 -6.93
C LYS A 4 -12.12 8.14 -6.60
N ILE A 5 -13.04 7.17 -6.68
CA ILE A 5 -12.74 5.75 -6.53
C ILE A 5 -13.10 5.03 -7.83
N LEU A 6 -12.21 4.17 -8.31
CA LEU A 6 -12.50 3.22 -9.38
C LEU A 6 -12.74 1.84 -8.76
N LEU A 7 -13.86 1.24 -9.07
CA LEU A 7 -14.23 -0.11 -8.68
C LEU A 7 -14.15 -1.03 -9.91
N VAL A 8 -13.29 -2.02 -9.86
CA VAL A 8 -13.12 -3.03 -10.91
C VAL A 8 -13.56 -4.39 -10.36
N GLU A 9 -14.69 -4.85 -10.81
CA GLU A 9 -15.39 -6.04 -10.30
C GLU A 9 -16.29 -6.59 -11.40
N ASP A 10 -16.20 -7.85 -11.77
CA ASP A 10 -16.98 -8.44 -12.86
C ASP A 10 -18.42 -8.78 -12.44
N GLU A 11 -18.65 -9.15 -11.18
CA GLU A 11 -19.98 -9.45 -10.67
C GLU A 11 -20.83 -8.19 -10.50
N ASP A 12 -21.81 -7.97 -11.39
CA ASP A 12 -22.72 -6.82 -11.38
C ASP A 12 -23.39 -6.56 -10.02
N ALA A 13 -23.78 -7.62 -9.31
CA ALA A 13 -24.44 -7.50 -8.01
C ALA A 13 -23.50 -6.93 -6.94
N ILE A 14 -22.26 -7.43 -6.89
CA ILE A 14 -21.23 -6.95 -5.97
C ILE A 14 -20.85 -5.53 -6.32
N ARG A 15 -20.59 -5.25 -7.60
CA ARG A 15 -20.22 -3.93 -8.11
C ARG A 15 -21.26 -2.86 -7.75
N LYS A 16 -22.54 -3.10 -8.03
CA LYS A 16 -23.62 -2.18 -7.66
C LYS A 16 -23.75 -1.99 -6.15
N PHE A 17 -23.64 -3.08 -5.38
CA PHE A 17 -23.72 -3.03 -3.94
C PHE A 17 -22.60 -2.18 -3.33
N VAL A 18 -21.37 -2.39 -3.76
CA VAL A 18 -20.20 -1.63 -3.30
C VAL A 18 -20.33 -0.16 -3.69
N LYS A 19 -20.68 0.13 -4.95
CA LYS A 19 -20.90 1.50 -5.43
C LYS A 19 -21.88 2.28 -4.57
N ILE A 20 -23.09 1.72 -4.36
CA ILE A 20 -24.13 2.39 -3.57
C ILE A 20 -23.63 2.74 -2.17
N ASN A 21 -22.86 1.85 -1.52
CA ASN A 21 -22.33 2.12 -0.18
C ASN A 21 -21.27 3.22 -0.20
N LEU A 22 -20.36 3.20 -1.17
CA LEU A 22 -19.31 4.22 -1.28
C LEU A 22 -19.90 5.59 -1.67
N GLU A 23 -20.87 5.65 -2.58
CA GLU A 23 -21.54 6.91 -2.95
C GLU A 23 -22.30 7.52 -1.77
N ARG A 24 -22.94 6.70 -0.91
CA ARG A 24 -23.57 7.17 0.35
C ARG A 24 -22.57 7.80 1.33
N GLU A 25 -21.31 7.39 1.28
CA GLU A 25 -20.23 7.99 2.08
C GLU A 25 -19.61 9.23 1.42
N GLY A 26 -20.13 9.65 0.26
CA GLY A 26 -19.71 10.88 -0.42
C GLY A 26 -18.58 10.69 -1.45
N TYR A 27 -18.24 9.46 -1.80
CA TYR A 27 -17.27 9.18 -2.87
C TYR A 27 -17.90 9.34 -4.26
N ARG A 28 -17.08 9.71 -5.23
CA ARG A 28 -17.43 9.62 -6.64
C ARG A 28 -16.89 8.31 -7.20
N VAL A 29 -17.80 7.37 -7.53
CA VAL A 29 -17.42 6.01 -7.92
C VAL A 29 -17.56 5.82 -9.44
N PHE A 30 -16.46 5.36 -10.06
CA PHE A 30 -16.42 4.86 -11.43
C PHE A 30 -16.39 3.34 -11.40
N GLU A 31 -17.01 2.69 -12.39
CA GLU A 31 -17.18 1.23 -12.43
C GLU A 31 -16.61 0.64 -13.70
N ALA A 32 -15.92 -0.48 -13.57
CA ALA A 32 -15.48 -1.32 -14.66
C ALA A 32 -15.82 -2.80 -14.37
N GLY A 33 -16.25 -3.53 -15.40
CA GLY A 33 -16.58 -4.95 -15.33
C GLY A 33 -15.45 -5.87 -15.81
N SER A 34 -14.36 -5.29 -16.29
CA SER A 34 -13.15 -6.02 -16.75
C SER A 34 -11.88 -5.28 -16.36
N GLY A 35 -10.75 -5.98 -16.39
CA GLY A 35 -9.45 -5.36 -16.11
C GLY A 35 -9.08 -4.31 -17.15
N GLU A 36 -9.35 -4.58 -18.42
CA GLU A 36 -9.07 -3.70 -19.54
C GLU A 36 -9.84 -2.37 -19.41
N ASP A 37 -11.15 -2.44 -19.17
CA ASP A 37 -11.99 -1.25 -18.92
C ASP A 37 -11.51 -0.49 -17.69
N GLY A 38 -11.07 -1.19 -16.66
CA GLY A 38 -10.51 -0.61 -15.43
C GLY A 38 -9.28 0.23 -15.70
N ILE A 39 -8.33 -0.27 -16.51
CA ILE A 39 -7.12 0.47 -16.91
C ILE A 39 -7.49 1.71 -17.72
N ASP A 40 -8.39 1.57 -18.71
CA ASP A 40 -8.80 2.69 -19.54
C ASP A 40 -9.52 3.78 -18.75
N LEU A 41 -10.38 3.39 -17.81
CA LEU A 41 -11.05 4.33 -16.91
C LEU A 41 -10.06 5.01 -15.95
N ALA A 42 -9.07 4.29 -15.45
CA ALA A 42 -8.03 4.89 -14.61
C ALA A 42 -7.26 5.99 -15.37
N LYS A 43 -6.90 5.75 -16.63
CA LYS A 43 -6.26 6.74 -17.51
C LYS A 43 -7.13 7.96 -17.77
N LYS A 44 -8.42 7.76 -17.95
CA LYS A 44 -9.38 8.83 -18.28
C LYS A 44 -9.77 9.67 -17.08
N GLU A 45 -10.09 9.03 -15.97
CA GLU A 45 -10.72 9.67 -14.83
C GLU A 45 -9.74 10.07 -13.73
N HIS A 46 -8.52 9.51 -13.74
CA HIS A 46 -7.48 9.72 -12.73
C HIS A 46 -8.03 9.52 -11.30
N PRO A 47 -8.49 8.30 -10.94
CA PRO A 47 -8.95 8.01 -9.60
C PRO A 47 -7.81 8.11 -8.59
N GLU A 48 -8.14 8.36 -7.34
CA GLU A 48 -7.17 8.41 -6.25
C GLU A 48 -7.02 7.04 -5.58
N ILE A 49 -8.08 6.22 -5.65
CA ILE A 49 -8.10 4.86 -5.10
C ILE A 49 -8.76 3.92 -6.10
N VAL A 50 -8.23 2.71 -6.19
CA VAL A 50 -8.84 1.60 -6.93
C VAL A 50 -9.16 0.47 -5.94
N VAL A 51 -10.39 -0.03 -6.03
CA VAL A 51 -10.83 -1.29 -5.42
C VAL A 51 -10.90 -2.31 -6.55
N LEU A 52 -10.09 -3.36 -6.49
CA LEU A 52 -9.78 -4.23 -7.60
C LEU A 52 -9.99 -5.70 -7.24
N ASP A 53 -10.90 -6.36 -7.93
CA ASP A 53 -11.01 -7.82 -7.82
C ASP A 53 -9.82 -8.51 -8.48
N ILE A 54 -9.36 -9.61 -7.87
CA ILE A 54 -8.32 -10.48 -8.43
C ILE A 54 -8.89 -11.36 -9.55
N MET A 55 -10.10 -11.85 -9.37
CA MET A 55 -10.72 -12.85 -10.24
C MET A 55 -11.49 -12.19 -11.39
N LEU A 56 -10.80 -11.44 -12.24
CA LEU A 56 -11.40 -10.78 -13.40
C LEU A 56 -11.32 -11.66 -14.65
N PRO A 57 -12.30 -11.55 -15.58
CA PRO A 57 -12.19 -12.15 -16.90
C PRO A 57 -11.15 -11.40 -17.75
N GLY A 58 -10.47 -12.09 -18.65
CA GLY A 58 -9.40 -11.52 -19.48
C GLY A 58 -8.10 -11.40 -18.71
N ILE A 59 -7.62 -10.18 -18.51
CA ILE A 59 -6.46 -9.94 -17.64
C ILE A 59 -6.88 -10.00 -16.17
N ASP A 60 -6.13 -10.74 -15.37
CA ASP A 60 -6.41 -10.87 -13.94
C ASP A 60 -6.07 -9.59 -13.16
N GLY A 61 -6.62 -9.48 -11.93
CA GLY A 61 -6.41 -8.31 -11.09
C GLY A 61 -4.96 -8.11 -10.66
N PHE A 62 -4.11 -9.13 -10.68
CA PHE A 62 -2.69 -8.97 -10.38
C PHE A 62 -1.98 -8.20 -11.49
N GLU A 63 -2.26 -8.56 -12.75
CA GLU A 63 -1.69 -7.87 -13.91
C GLU A 63 -2.24 -6.43 -14.01
N VAL A 64 -3.54 -6.23 -13.76
CA VAL A 64 -4.14 -4.87 -13.66
C VAL A 64 -3.43 -4.05 -12.60
N CYS A 65 -3.22 -4.60 -11.39
CA CYS A 65 -2.52 -3.93 -10.30
C CYS A 65 -1.10 -3.53 -10.71
N ARG A 66 -0.37 -4.43 -11.38
CA ARG A 66 0.99 -4.17 -11.87
C ARG A 66 1.02 -3.02 -12.87
N ILE A 67 0.12 -3.03 -13.86
CA ILE A 67 0.02 -1.97 -14.88
C ILE A 67 -0.33 -0.63 -14.22
N LEU A 68 -1.38 -0.62 -13.37
CA LEU A 68 -1.80 0.60 -12.70
C LEU A 68 -0.70 1.18 -11.80
N ARG A 69 0.07 0.34 -11.11
CA ARG A 69 1.19 0.82 -10.28
C ARG A 69 2.32 1.41 -11.09
N GLN A 70 2.62 0.86 -12.26
CA GLN A 70 3.64 1.41 -13.16
C GLN A 70 3.23 2.75 -13.76
N GLU A 71 1.96 2.90 -14.14
CA GLU A 71 1.46 4.14 -14.74
C GLU A 71 1.12 5.22 -13.69
N PHE A 72 0.69 4.81 -12.50
CA PHE A 72 0.23 5.68 -11.40
C PHE A 72 0.89 5.29 -10.07
N PRO A 73 2.15 5.68 -9.82
CA PRO A 73 2.89 5.27 -8.62
C PRO A 73 2.20 5.64 -7.30
N ASP A 74 1.45 6.74 -7.30
CA ASP A 74 0.77 7.30 -6.12
C ASP A 74 -0.66 6.79 -5.91
N LEU A 75 -1.19 5.98 -6.82
CA LEU A 75 -2.54 5.43 -6.76
C LEU A 75 -2.68 4.50 -5.55
N GLY A 76 -3.71 4.69 -4.73
CA GLY A 76 -4.06 3.74 -3.68
C GLY A 76 -4.75 2.50 -4.28
N ILE A 77 -4.27 1.29 -3.95
CA ILE A 77 -4.86 0.05 -4.51
C ILE A 77 -5.23 -0.90 -3.38
N ILE A 78 -6.52 -1.25 -3.30
CA ILE A 78 -7.06 -2.29 -2.41
C ILE A 78 -7.49 -3.47 -3.27
N MET A 79 -6.92 -4.66 -3.04
CA MET A 79 -7.30 -5.86 -3.77
C MET A 79 -8.39 -6.64 -3.03
N LEU A 80 -9.39 -7.13 -3.78
CA LEU A 80 -10.41 -8.06 -3.29
C LEU A 80 -10.06 -9.48 -3.73
N THR A 81 -10.14 -10.45 -2.82
CA THR A 81 -9.81 -11.86 -3.12
C THR A 81 -10.86 -12.82 -2.57
N ALA A 82 -11.17 -13.87 -3.32
CA ALA A 82 -12.10 -14.92 -2.88
C ALA A 82 -11.42 -16.04 -2.07
N LYS A 83 -10.09 -16.17 -2.14
CA LYS A 83 -9.35 -17.31 -1.57
C LYS A 83 -8.22 -16.89 -0.65
N ALA A 84 -8.09 -17.62 0.47
CA ALA A 84 -6.93 -17.49 1.35
C ALA A 84 -5.60 -17.84 0.64
N GLU A 85 -5.61 -18.73 -0.34
CA GLU A 85 -4.45 -19.10 -1.16
C GLU A 85 -3.93 -17.93 -2.02
N ASP A 86 -4.82 -17.00 -2.42
CA ASP A 86 -4.40 -15.79 -3.13
C ASP A 86 -3.64 -14.84 -2.21
N LEU A 87 -3.86 -14.93 -0.89
CA LEU A 87 -3.07 -14.18 0.09
C LEU A 87 -1.59 -14.59 0.03
N ASP A 88 -1.29 -15.88 -0.18
CA ASP A 88 0.09 -16.35 -0.33
C ASP A 88 0.72 -15.79 -1.61
N LYS A 89 -0.07 -15.61 -2.68
CA LYS A 89 0.38 -14.92 -3.91
C LYS A 89 0.58 -13.43 -3.66
N ILE A 90 -0.35 -12.76 -2.98
CA ILE A 90 -0.21 -11.33 -2.58
C ILE A 90 1.03 -11.16 -1.71
N MET A 91 1.25 -12.10 -0.76
CA MET A 91 2.42 -12.12 0.11
C MET A 91 3.70 -12.46 -0.64
N GLY A 92 3.61 -13.31 -1.69
CA GLY A 92 4.75 -13.77 -2.49
C GLY A 92 5.15 -12.83 -3.62
N LEU A 93 4.22 -12.08 -4.18
CA LEU A 93 4.39 -11.33 -5.42
C LEU A 93 4.36 -9.82 -5.19
N GLN A 94 5.20 -9.10 -5.94
CA GLN A 94 5.43 -7.64 -5.78
C GLN A 94 4.46 -6.82 -6.65
N PHE A 95 3.14 -7.08 -6.56
CA PHE A 95 2.18 -6.37 -7.42
C PHE A 95 1.93 -4.92 -7.03
N GLY A 96 2.35 -4.47 -5.83
CA GLY A 96 2.26 -3.07 -5.43
C GLY A 96 0.90 -2.61 -4.90
N SER A 97 0.02 -3.53 -4.45
CA SER A 97 -1.20 -3.15 -3.72
C SER A 97 -0.89 -2.58 -2.34
N ASP A 98 -1.72 -1.65 -1.85
CA ASP A 98 -1.57 -1.03 -0.52
C ASP A 98 -2.30 -1.79 0.58
N ASP A 99 -3.36 -2.50 0.21
CA ASP A 99 -4.17 -3.32 1.11
C ASP A 99 -4.85 -4.46 0.35
N TYR A 100 -5.41 -5.41 1.09
CA TYR A 100 -6.23 -6.49 0.53
C TYR A 100 -7.39 -6.85 1.47
N MET A 101 -8.45 -7.40 0.91
CA MET A 101 -9.61 -7.88 1.65
C MET A 101 -10.19 -9.15 1.05
N THR A 102 -10.62 -10.08 1.90
CA THR A 102 -11.23 -11.34 1.45
C THR A 102 -12.73 -11.20 1.24
N LYS A 103 -13.25 -11.81 0.17
CA LYS A 103 -14.69 -12.02 -0.05
C LYS A 103 -15.17 -13.26 0.73
N PRO A 104 -16.40 -13.26 1.31
CA PRO A 104 -17.32 -12.13 1.39
C PRO A 104 -16.87 -11.09 2.43
N PHE A 105 -17.11 -9.83 2.15
CA PHE A 105 -16.71 -8.73 3.02
C PHE A 105 -17.89 -7.86 3.49
N ASN A 106 -17.68 -7.18 4.61
CA ASN A 106 -18.61 -6.17 5.08
C ASN A 106 -18.29 -4.81 4.42
N PRO A 107 -19.28 -4.10 3.82
CA PRO A 107 -19.04 -2.77 3.24
C PRO A 107 -18.43 -1.77 4.21
N THR A 108 -18.81 -1.84 5.49
CA THR A 108 -18.22 -0.98 6.54
C THR A 108 -16.71 -1.24 6.69
N GLU A 109 -16.28 -2.50 6.59
CA GLU A 109 -14.85 -2.84 6.62
C GLU A 109 -14.12 -2.24 5.41
N LEU A 110 -14.69 -2.37 4.21
CA LEU A 110 -14.12 -1.76 3.00
C LEU A 110 -13.98 -0.25 3.17
N SER A 111 -15.01 0.42 3.67
CA SER A 111 -14.99 1.86 3.94
C SER A 111 -13.90 2.25 4.93
N LEU A 112 -13.71 1.51 6.00
CA LEU A 112 -12.65 1.78 6.99
C LEU A 112 -11.24 1.59 6.37
N ARG A 113 -11.06 0.60 5.51
CA ARG A 113 -9.80 0.40 4.77
C ARG A 113 -9.53 1.53 3.78
N ILE A 114 -10.56 1.98 3.04
CA ILE A 114 -10.47 3.13 2.15
C ILE A 114 -10.06 4.38 2.96
N LYS A 115 -10.73 4.68 4.08
CA LYS A 115 -10.38 5.82 4.96
C LYS A 115 -8.96 5.72 5.52
N SER A 116 -8.52 4.51 5.86
CA SER A 116 -7.14 4.27 6.26
C SER A 116 -6.15 4.58 5.14
N LEU A 117 -6.46 4.17 3.91
CA LEU A 117 -5.63 4.45 2.74
C LEU A 117 -5.63 5.95 2.39
N GLU A 118 -6.78 6.63 2.47
CA GLU A 118 -6.89 8.08 2.29
C GLU A 118 -5.93 8.84 3.21
N ARG A 119 -5.88 8.51 4.50
CA ARG A 119 -4.94 9.15 5.42
C ARG A 119 -3.49 9.02 4.97
N ARG A 120 -3.12 7.86 4.42
CA ARG A 120 -1.76 7.62 3.88
C ARG A 120 -1.50 8.46 2.64
N LEU A 121 -2.50 8.61 1.77
CA LEU A 121 -2.43 9.48 0.60
C LEU A 121 -2.41 10.95 1.00
N ASP A 122 -3.24 11.38 1.96
CA ASP A 122 -3.36 12.78 2.42
C ASP A 122 -2.16 13.24 3.26
N ALA A 123 -1.39 12.33 3.81
CA ALA A 123 -0.10 12.67 4.41
C ALA A 123 0.84 13.42 3.43
N LYS A 124 0.50 13.43 2.12
CA LYS A 124 1.09 14.32 1.11
C LYS A 124 0.75 15.81 1.33
N ASN A 125 -0.47 16.10 1.80
CA ASN A 125 -1.04 17.46 1.81
C ASN A 125 -0.82 18.18 3.14
N THR A 126 -0.34 17.51 4.17
CA THR A 126 0.04 18.18 5.42
C THR A 126 1.25 19.05 5.12
N LYS A 127 1.04 20.38 5.17
CA LYS A 127 2.12 21.37 5.10
C LYS A 127 3.12 21.09 6.22
N ILE A 128 4.17 20.34 5.91
CA ILE A 128 5.34 20.24 6.78
C ILE A 128 6.06 21.58 6.63
N PRO A 129 6.22 22.37 7.70
CA PRO A 129 6.75 23.74 7.61
C PRO A 129 8.22 23.82 7.20
N GLN A 130 8.92 22.71 7.10
CA GLN A 130 10.30 22.66 6.61
C GLN A 130 10.52 21.38 5.80
N ALA A 131 11.13 21.53 4.63
CA ALA A 131 11.70 20.43 3.88
C ALA A 131 12.68 19.70 4.82
N SER A 132 12.32 18.50 5.24
CA SER A 132 13.16 17.69 6.10
C SER A 132 13.61 16.45 5.34
N VAL A 133 14.90 16.33 5.18
CA VAL A 133 15.54 15.13 4.69
C VAL A 133 15.97 14.32 5.91
N ILE A 134 15.52 13.08 6.00
CA ILE A 134 16.01 12.11 6.98
C ILE A 134 17.14 11.35 6.29
N ASN A 135 18.34 11.54 6.79
CA ASN A 135 19.54 10.96 6.19
C ASN A 135 20.14 9.89 7.10
N HIS A 136 20.17 8.67 6.61
CA HIS A 136 20.80 7.51 7.24
C HIS A 136 21.64 6.78 6.18
N PRO A 137 22.87 7.23 5.88
CA PRO A 137 23.66 6.64 4.82
C PRO A 137 23.69 5.10 4.89
N PRO A 138 23.52 4.41 3.75
CA PRO A 138 23.42 4.91 2.37
C PRO A 138 22.01 5.32 1.92
N PHE A 139 21.07 5.58 2.86
CA PHE A 139 19.66 5.91 2.60
C PHE A 139 19.36 7.38 2.89
N GLU A 140 18.46 7.93 2.07
CA GLU A 140 17.93 9.28 2.23
C GLU A 140 16.42 9.27 1.97
N LEU A 141 15.64 9.93 2.82
CA LEU A 141 14.20 10.12 2.67
C LEU A 141 13.89 11.61 2.61
N ASP A 142 13.52 12.09 1.44
CA ASP A 142 12.96 13.43 1.26
C ASP A 142 11.48 13.41 1.64
N THR A 143 11.15 14.01 2.78
CA THR A 143 9.78 14.03 3.29
C THR A 143 8.89 15.03 2.57
N TYR A 144 9.47 16.04 1.90
CA TYR A 144 8.74 17.01 1.11
C TYR A 144 8.39 16.47 -0.27
N ALA A 145 9.39 15.96 -1.00
CA ALA A 145 9.18 15.33 -2.30
C ALA A 145 8.57 13.91 -2.20
N ARG A 146 8.58 13.31 -0.99
CA ARG A 146 8.17 11.90 -0.72
C ARG A 146 8.96 10.90 -1.55
N LYS A 147 10.24 11.17 -1.68
CA LYS A 147 11.18 10.32 -2.41
C LYS A 147 12.11 9.61 -1.46
N PHE A 148 12.40 8.38 -1.79
CA PHE A 148 13.34 7.56 -1.04
C PHE A 148 14.50 7.18 -1.95
N TYR A 149 15.70 7.31 -1.43
CA TYR A 149 16.93 7.03 -2.17
C TYR A 149 17.76 5.99 -1.44
N TYR A 150 18.37 5.10 -2.20
CA TYR A 150 19.39 4.16 -1.76
C TYR A 150 20.64 4.35 -2.63
N GLN A 151 21.77 4.66 -2.01
CA GLN A 151 23.03 4.98 -2.72
C GLN A 151 22.82 6.06 -3.81
N SER A 152 22.10 7.13 -3.46
CA SER A 152 21.76 8.25 -4.35
C SER A 152 20.88 7.88 -5.55
N LYS A 153 20.35 6.66 -5.62
CA LYS A 153 19.38 6.24 -6.63
C LYS A 153 17.98 6.25 -6.04
N GLU A 154 17.04 6.84 -6.75
CA GLU A 154 15.63 6.82 -6.35
C GLU A 154 15.10 5.38 -6.36
N VAL A 155 14.43 5.00 -5.26
CA VAL A 155 13.73 3.72 -5.11
C VAL A 155 12.25 4.01 -5.03
N GLU A 156 11.50 3.54 -6.01
CA GLU A 156 10.04 3.72 -6.06
C GLU A 156 9.36 2.92 -4.94
N LEU A 157 8.64 3.64 -4.09
CA LEU A 157 7.85 3.07 -3.00
C LEU A 157 6.37 3.34 -3.24
N THR A 158 5.53 2.34 -2.92
CA THR A 158 4.08 2.58 -2.84
C THR A 158 3.76 3.56 -1.71
N PRO A 159 2.56 4.18 -1.69
CA PRO A 159 2.16 5.06 -0.59
C PRO A 159 2.33 4.43 0.80
N THR A 160 1.98 3.16 0.94
CA THR A 160 2.11 2.42 2.21
C THR A 160 3.56 2.12 2.56
N GLU A 161 4.36 1.67 1.61
CA GLU A 161 5.80 1.41 1.80
C GLU A 161 6.54 2.67 2.22
N TYR A 162 6.21 3.81 1.63
CA TYR A 162 6.81 5.10 2.00
C TYR A 162 6.54 5.45 3.47
N ILE A 163 5.30 5.29 3.95
CA ILE A 163 4.95 5.58 5.34
C ILE A 163 5.68 4.63 6.31
N ILE A 164 5.83 3.36 5.94
CA ILE A 164 6.60 2.39 6.74
C ILE A 164 8.07 2.79 6.79
N MET A 165 8.69 3.14 5.65
CA MET A 165 10.08 3.57 5.63
C MET A 165 10.30 4.84 6.45
N LYS A 166 9.39 5.82 6.33
CA LYS A 166 9.42 7.02 7.17
C LYS A 166 9.37 6.66 8.66
N LEU A 167 8.44 5.79 9.05
CA LEU A 167 8.31 5.33 10.44
C LEU A 167 9.61 4.69 10.94
N PHE A 168 10.26 3.86 10.12
CA PHE A 168 11.53 3.22 10.48
C PHE A 168 12.66 4.24 10.60
N MET A 169 12.81 5.12 9.62
CA MET A 169 13.88 6.11 9.61
C MET A 169 13.72 7.18 10.71
N GLU A 170 12.48 7.42 11.19
CA GLU A 170 12.22 8.25 12.38
C GLU A 170 12.51 7.52 13.70
N ASN A 171 12.71 6.19 13.68
CA ASN A 171 12.93 5.36 14.88
C ASN A 171 14.12 4.40 14.70
N PRO A 172 15.31 4.88 14.36
CA PRO A 172 16.48 4.02 14.10
C PRO A 172 16.87 3.22 15.35
N GLY A 173 17.20 1.95 15.15
CA GLY A 173 17.60 1.03 16.22
C GLY A 173 16.47 0.54 17.13
N LYS A 174 15.28 1.17 17.08
CA LYS A 174 14.15 0.77 17.90
C LYS A 174 13.43 -0.43 17.27
N ALA A 175 13.22 -1.49 18.07
CA ALA A 175 12.34 -2.58 17.68
C ALA A 175 10.88 -2.12 17.79
N LEU A 176 10.15 -2.17 16.66
CA LEU A 176 8.73 -1.84 16.56
C LEU A 176 7.91 -3.13 16.51
N LYS A 177 6.89 -3.23 17.37
CA LYS A 177 5.94 -4.36 17.33
C LYS A 177 5.10 -4.30 16.07
N ARG A 178 4.63 -5.48 15.57
CA ARG A 178 3.73 -5.53 14.41
C ARG A 178 2.48 -4.70 14.62
N GLU A 179 1.87 -4.78 15.78
CA GLU A 179 0.68 -4.00 16.16
C GLU A 179 0.99 -2.51 16.22
N GLU A 180 2.18 -2.12 16.68
CA GLU A 180 2.61 -0.72 16.70
C GLU A 180 2.74 -0.17 15.26
N ILE A 181 3.37 -0.94 14.38
CA ILE A 181 3.49 -0.59 12.95
C ILE A 181 2.09 -0.51 12.32
N LEU A 182 1.25 -1.53 12.55
CA LEU A 182 -0.11 -1.57 12.03
C LEU A 182 -0.89 -0.32 12.44
N THR A 183 -0.92 -0.02 13.74
CA THR A 183 -1.63 1.12 14.30
C THR A 183 -1.12 2.46 13.74
N ARG A 184 0.19 2.64 13.64
CA ARG A 184 0.78 3.90 13.16
C ARG A 184 0.57 4.12 11.65
N VAL A 185 0.61 3.04 10.87
CA VAL A 185 0.50 3.12 9.40
C VAL A 185 -0.96 3.03 8.94
N TRP A 186 -1.72 2.07 9.46
CA TRP A 186 -3.13 1.86 9.05
C TRP A 186 -4.14 2.51 9.98
N GLY A 187 -3.74 2.86 11.24
CA GLY A 187 -4.58 3.52 12.24
C GLY A 187 -5.30 2.55 13.16
N ASN A 188 -5.86 3.09 14.27
CA ASN A 188 -6.50 2.30 15.32
C ASN A 188 -7.78 1.59 14.89
N GLU A 189 -8.47 2.12 13.88
CA GLU A 189 -9.75 1.58 13.39
C GLU A 189 -9.56 0.55 12.27
N TYR A 190 -8.32 0.18 11.96
CA TYR A 190 -8.05 -0.80 10.93
C TYR A 190 -8.44 -2.21 11.39
N LEU A 191 -9.33 -2.86 10.64
CA LEU A 191 -9.88 -4.18 10.96
C LEU A 191 -9.16 -5.35 10.25
N GLY A 192 -8.08 -5.07 9.52
CA GLY A 192 -7.36 -6.10 8.76
C GLY A 192 -6.35 -6.89 9.59
N ASP A 193 -5.85 -7.96 8.98
CA ASP A 193 -4.83 -8.84 9.59
C ASP A 193 -3.47 -8.14 9.66
N SER A 194 -2.78 -8.28 10.77
CA SER A 194 -1.42 -7.77 10.98
C SER A 194 -0.39 -8.35 9.99
N LYS A 195 -0.69 -9.44 9.31
CA LYS A 195 0.12 -10.00 8.21
C LYS A 195 0.37 -9.00 7.08
N ILE A 196 -0.49 -7.97 6.92
CA ILE A 196 -0.24 -6.90 5.95
C ILE A 196 1.08 -6.17 6.21
N VAL A 197 1.51 -6.10 7.47
CA VAL A 197 2.82 -5.56 7.85
C VAL A 197 3.93 -6.43 7.24
N ASP A 198 3.85 -7.75 7.43
CA ASP A 198 4.88 -8.69 6.94
C ASP A 198 4.98 -8.67 5.40
N VAL A 199 3.84 -8.51 4.71
CA VAL A 199 3.79 -8.33 3.25
C VAL A 199 4.60 -7.12 2.82
N ASN A 200 4.33 -5.97 3.44
CA ASN A 200 5.02 -4.73 3.08
C ASN A 200 6.51 -4.76 3.46
N ILE A 201 6.86 -5.36 4.59
CA ILE A 201 8.27 -5.57 4.97
C ILE A 201 9.00 -6.43 3.94
N ARG A 202 8.39 -7.51 3.47
CA ARG A 202 8.97 -8.38 2.43
C ARG A 202 9.21 -7.60 1.13
N ARG A 203 8.24 -6.76 0.72
CA ARG A 203 8.37 -5.91 -0.47
C ARG A 203 9.48 -4.87 -0.31
N LEU A 204 9.54 -4.19 0.82
CA LEU A 204 10.61 -3.24 1.12
C LEU A 204 11.97 -3.91 1.06
N ARG A 205 12.13 -5.08 1.71
CA ARG A 205 13.38 -5.85 1.65
C ARG A 205 13.79 -6.19 0.21
N SER A 206 12.85 -6.56 -0.65
CA SER A 206 13.18 -6.86 -2.05
C SER A 206 13.65 -5.65 -2.85
N LYS A 207 13.35 -4.43 -2.38
CA LYS A 207 13.78 -3.18 -3.02
C LYS A 207 15.14 -2.66 -2.52
N ILE A 208 15.46 -2.93 -1.26
CA ILE A 208 16.63 -2.31 -0.61
C ILE A 208 17.71 -3.30 -0.12
N GLU A 209 17.38 -4.57 0.07
CA GLU A 209 18.33 -5.58 0.56
C GLU A 209 18.98 -6.32 -0.61
N GLN A 210 20.27 -6.59 -0.51
CA GLN A 210 20.94 -7.47 -1.48
C GLN A 210 20.40 -8.91 -1.43
N ASN A 211 20.04 -9.37 -0.23
CA ASN A 211 19.41 -10.67 -0.01
C ASN A 211 18.24 -10.51 0.95
N PRO A 212 16.98 -10.45 0.46
CA PRO A 212 15.79 -10.30 1.29
C PRO A 212 15.60 -11.38 2.37
N ALA A 213 16.18 -12.58 2.17
CA ALA A 213 16.12 -13.67 3.15
C ALA A 213 17.16 -13.51 4.30
N LYS A 214 18.17 -12.68 4.07
CA LYS A 214 19.19 -12.32 5.07
C LYS A 214 19.31 -10.79 5.15
N PRO A 215 18.27 -10.11 5.65
CA PRO A 215 18.19 -8.66 5.64
C PRO A 215 19.23 -8.04 6.56
N ARG A 216 19.82 -6.93 6.11
CA ARG A 216 20.80 -6.13 6.87
C ARG A 216 20.20 -4.85 7.44
N PHE A 217 19.17 -4.29 6.77
CA PHE A 217 18.61 -2.98 7.11
C PHE A 217 17.28 -3.09 7.84
N ILE A 218 16.36 -3.94 7.37
CA ILE A 218 15.11 -4.21 8.06
C ILE A 218 15.22 -5.58 8.73
N GLU A 219 15.69 -5.61 9.97
CA GLU A 219 15.87 -6.84 10.72
C GLU A 219 14.56 -7.37 11.31
N THR A 220 14.45 -8.70 11.44
CA THR A 220 13.41 -9.33 12.25
C THR A 220 13.87 -9.46 13.69
N VAL A 221 13.11 -8.85 14.61
CA VAL A 221 13.28 -9.06 16.05
C VAL A 221 12.30 -10.12 16.50
N TRP A 222 12.80 -11.34 16.72
CA TRP A 222 11.99 -12.51 17.03
C TRP A 222 11.07 -12.28 18.23
N GLY A 223 9.79 -12.67 18.11
CA GLY A 223 8.78 -12.48 19.13
C GLY A 223 8.29 -11.04 19.33
N MET A 224 8.85 -10.07 18.61
CA MET A 224 8.50 -8.64 18.72
C MET A 224 7.99 -8.07 17.38
N GLY A 225 8.84 -7.99 16.37
CA GLY A 225 8.48 -7.37 15.09
C GLY A 225 9.70 -7.04 14.26
N TYR A 226 9.90 -5.76 13.93
CA TYR A 226 10.94 -5.32 13.02
C TYR A 226 11.73 -4.12 13.56
N ARG A 227 12.97 -4.00 13.11
CA ARG A 227 13.86 -2.92 13.47
C ARG A 227 14.59 -2.38 12.24
N TRP A 228 14.65 -1.07 12.10
CA TRP A 228 15.54 -0.42 11.16
C TRP A 228 16.93 -0.38 11.76
N PHE A 229 17.85 -1.08 11.16
CA PHE A 229 19.24 -1.14 11.60
C PHE A 229 20.12 -0.46 10.55
N ILE A 230 20.97 0.44 11.02
CA ILE A 230 21.99 1.05 10.20
C ILE A 230 23.30 0.52 10.80
N ALA A 231 24.03 -0.29 10.02
CA ALA A 231 25.39 -0.64 10.43
C ALA A 231 26.17 0.68 10.53
N GLU A 232 26.71 0.98 11.69
CA GLU A 232 27.81 1.93 11.77
C GLU A 232 28.90 1.39 10.85
N ASP A 233 29.39 2.21 9.91
CA ASP A 233 30.49 1.82 9.05
C ASP A 233 31.61 1.28 9.93
N GLU A 234 32.01 0.02 9.75
CA GLU A 234 33.24 -0.50 10.29
C GLU A 234 34.38 0.35 9.70
N GLN A 235 34.88 1.26 10.53
CA GLN A 235 36.07 2.05 10.24
C GLN A 235 37.31 1.18 10.20
#